data_3c3a333d0bb1de58e4edf902149980df
#
_entry.id   3c3a333d0bb1de58e4edf902149980df
#
_cell.length_a   1.000
_cell.length_b   1.000
_cell.length_c   1.000
_cell.angle_alpha   90.00
_cell.angle_beta   90.00
_cell.angle_gamma   90.00
#
_symmetry.space_group_name_H-M   'P 1'
#
loop_
_entity.id
_entity.type
_entity.pdbx_description
1 polymer ?
#
loop_
_entity_poly.entity_id
_entity_poly.type
_entity_poly.pdbx_seq_one_letter_code
_entity_poly.pdbx_strand_id
1 'polypeptide(L)'
;FIVVPALRSPRGEPRLREEAAELDSVLAHVEAGHLLSSYEGTLPPELDPLTTKPLIRVVNGGDGGFDLKLEAELAELPPEEAAQFREGPASFDAVLASLFETVGLITFFTGGDKETRAWTLRKGESALDAAAAIHTDIARGFIRCEVINWRDLVEAGSRAEAARRGLQRLEGKDY
;
A
#
# COMPACT_ATOMS: atom_id res chain seq x y z
N PHE A 1 5.59 -26.97 1.75
CA PHE A 1 6.19 -27.64 2.92
C PHE A 1 6.54 -26.55 3.94
N ILE A 2 5.80 -26.50 5.04
CA ILE A 2 6.14 -25.66 6.18
C ILE A 2 7.09 -26.50 7.05
N VAL A 3 8.36 -26.10 7.11
CA VAL A 3 9.29 -26.69 8.08
C VAL A 3 9.09 -25.95 9.38
N VAL A 4 8.30 -26.51 10.27
CA VAL A 4 8.23 -26.02 11.66
C VAL A 4 9.48 -26.54 12.37
N PRO A 5 10.39 -25.67 12.85
CA PRO A 5 11.48 -26.11 13.68
C PRO A 5 10.88 -26.80 14.90
N ALA A 6 11.35 -27.99 15.23
CA ALA A 6 10.92 -28.68 16.44
C ALA A 6 11.29 -27.85 17.65
N LEU A 7 10.39 -27.00 18.10
CA LEU A 7 10.50 -26.23 19.32
C LEU A 7 10.47 -27.23 20.49
N ARG A 8 11.63 -27.52 21.05
CA ARG A 8 11.73 -28.17 22.37
C ARG A 8 11.01 -27.27 23.34
N SER A 9 9.96 -27.79 23.96
CA SER A 9 9.09 -27.12 24.91
C SER A 9 9.88 -26.18 25.84
N PRO A 10 9.75 -24.86 25.71
CA PRO A 10 10.46 -23.95 26.60
C PRO A 10 9.74 -23.96 27.94
N ARG A 11 10.40 -24.46 28.96
CA ARG A 11 9.96 -24.27 30.33
C ARG A 11 10.22 -22.81 30.70
N GLY A 12 9.20 -21.94 30.63
CA GLY A 12 9.32 -20.69 31.33
C GLY A 12 8.73 -19.42 30.80
N GLU A 13 8.59 -19.17 29.51
CA GLU A 13 8.12 -17.86 29.04
C GLU A 13 6.67 -17.94 28.52
N PRO A 14 5.72 -17.17 29.10
CA PRO A 14 4.31 -17.16 28.67
C PRO A 14 4.17 -16.86 27.17
N ARG A 15 4.95 -15.91 26.67
CA ARG A 15 4.96 -15.50 25.26
C ARG A 15 5.27 -16.66 24.30
N LEU A 16 6.26 -17.49 24.61
CA LEU A 16 6.61 -18.65 23.77
C LEU A 16 5.55 -19.73 23.74
N ARG A 17 4.71 -19.80 24.79
CA ARG A 17 3.57 -20.72 24.83
C ARG A 17 2.42 -20.23 23.97
N GLU A 18 2.18 -18.94 23.95
CA GLU A 18 1.18 -18.30 23.11
C GLU A 18 1.57 -18.46 21.64
N GLU A 19 2.82 -18.16 21.27
CA GLU A 19 3.36 -18.36 19.94
C GLU A 19 3.27 -19.83 19.48
N ALA A 20 3.56 -20.79 20.36
CA ALA A 20 3.43 -22.21 20.06
C ALA A 20 1.96 -22.61 19.81
N ALA A 21 1.03 -22.11 20.61
CA ALA A 21 -0.40 -22.39 20.42
C ALA A 21 -0.94 -21.78 19.12
N GLU A 22 -0.47 -20.59 18.75
CA GLU A 22 -0.81 -19.99 17.46
C GLU A 22 -0.30 -20.82 16.30
N LEU A 23 0.95 -21.29 16.35
CA LEU A 23 1.53 -22.18 15.34
C LEU A 23 0.81 -23.52 15.22
N ASP A 24 0.40 -24.13 16.34
CA ASP A 24 -0.38 -25.35 16.35
C ASP A 24 -1.75 -25.16 15.67
N SER A 25 -2.39 -23.99 15.91
CA SER A 25 -3.66 -23.63 15.27
C SER A 25 -3.50 -23.42 13.75
N VAL A 26 -2.43 -22.73 13.33
CA VAL A 26 -2.08 -22.53 11.90
C VAL A 26 -1.81 -23.88 11.23
N LEU A 27 -1.07 -24.76 11.90
CA LEU A 27 -0.75 -26.11 11.38
C LEU A 27 -2.02 -26.93 11.17
N ALA A 28 -2.92 -26.95 12.17
CA ALA A 28 -4.18 -27.68 12.08
C ALA A 28 -5.05 -27.18 10.91
N HIS A 29 -5.07 -25.85 10.65
CA HIS A 29 -5.79 -25.26 9.54
C HIS A 29 -5.25 -25.74 8.18
N VAL A 30 -3.92 -25.79 8.04
CA VAL A 30 -3.27 -26.24 6.80
C VAL A 30 -3.41 -27.75 6.62
N GLU A 31 -3.30 -28.56 7.70
CA GLU A 31 -3.49 -30.02 7.66
C GLU A 31 -4.93 -30.40 7.29
N ALA A 32 -5.91 -29.55 7.63
CA ALA A 32 -7.29 -29.70 7.18
C ALA A 32 -7.49 -29.37 5.68
N GLY A 33 -6.43 -28.97 4.97
CA GLY A 33 -6.45 -28.66 3.54
C GLY A 33 -6.88 -27.24 3.20
N HIS A 34 -6.95 -26.34 4.18
CA HIS A 34 -7.32 -24.95 3.97
C HIS A 34 -6.10 -24.07 3.64
N LEU A 35 -6.32 -23.05 2.83
CA LEU A 35 -5.29 -22.03 2.55
C LEU A 35 -5.16 -21.05 3.71
N LEU A 36 -3.94 -20.58 3.99
CA LEU A 36 -3.72 -19.58 5.04
C LEU A 36 -4.40 -18.24 4.76
N SER A 37 -4.78 -17.96 3.52
CA SER A 37 -5.62 -16.80 3.16
C SER A 37 -7.02 -16.84 3.77
N SER A 38 -7.49 -18.03 4.20
CA SER A 38 -8.78 -18.21 4.88
C SER A 38 -8.64 -18.38 6.40
N TYR A 39 -7.43 -18.22 6.93
CA TYR A 39 -7.19 -18.31 8.36
C TYR A 39 -7.58 -17.01 9.05
N GLU A 40 -8.50 -17.07 10.02
CA GLU A 40 -9.04 -15.89 10.73
C GLU A 40 -8.23 -15.50 11.96
N GLY A 41 -7.24 -16.32 12.37
CA GLY A 41 -6.36 -16.04 13.49
C GLY A 41 -5.17 -15.16 13.13
N THR A 42 -4.39 -14.78 14.13
CA THR A 42 -3.13 -14.05 13.94
C THR A 42 -2.07 -14.99 13.41
N LEU A 43 -1.37 -14.57 12.36
CA LEU A 43 -0.20 -15.29 11.86
C LEU A 43 1.06 -14.75 12.54
N PRO A 44 1.96 -15.62 13.03
CA PRO A 44 3.26 -15.18 13.54
C PRO A 44 4.01 -14.35 12.49
N PRO A 45 4.64 -13.22 12.88
CA PRO A 45 5.32 -12.32 11.94
C PRO A 45 6.42 -12.98 11.13
N GLU A 46 7.05 -14.03 11.67
CA GLU A 46 8.10 -14.80 11.01
C GLU A 46 7.56 -15.74 9.92
N LEU A 47 6.27 -16.03 9.97
CA LEU A 47 5.58 -16.84 8.97
C LEU A 47 5.02 -15.91 7.89
N ASP A 48 5.79 -15.69 6.81
CA ASP A 48 5.40 -14.84 5.68
C ASP A 48 4.88 -15.71 4.50
N PRO A 49 3.68 -16.31 4.61
CA PRO A 49 3.19 -17.28 3.64
C PRO A 49 2.74 -16.59 2.35
N LEU A 50 3.17 -17.17 1.22
CA LEU A 50 2.79 -16.63 -0.10
C LEU A 50 1.28 -16.62 -0.34
N THR A 51 0.55 -17.57 0.24
CA THR A 51 -0.90 -17.71 0.05
C THR A 51 -1.73 -16.63 0.73
N THR A 52 -1.15 -15.84 1.63
CA THR A 52 -1.80 -14.66 2.24
C THR A 52 -1.49 -13.37 1.47
N LYS A 53 -0.53 -13.40 0.54
CA LYS A 53 -0.19 -12.23 -0.25
C LYS A 53 -1.25 -11.97 -1.31
N PRO A 54 -1.62 -10.71 -1.53
CA PRO A 54 -2.56 -10.35 -2.58
C PRO A 54 -2.01 -10.73 -3.95
N LEU A 55 -2.88 -11.26 -4.83
CA LEU A 55 -2.52 -11.73 -6.16
C LEU A 55 -3.15 -10.84 -7.22
N ILE A 56 -2.35 -10.35 -8.14
CA ILE A 56 -2.80 -9.66 -9.33
C ILE A 56 -2.54 -10.54 -10.54
N ARG A 57 -3.58 -10.79 -11.31
CA ARG A 57 -3.46 -11.49 -12.58
C ARG A 57 -3.37 -10.46 -13.72
N VAL A 58 -2.23 -10.42 -14.39
CA VAL A 58 -2.04 -9.63 -15.61
C VAL A 58 -2.16 -10.56 -16.81
N VAL A 59 -3.14 -10.30 -17.66
CA VAL A 59 -3.34 -11.07 -18.91
C VAL A 59 -2.73 -10.26 -20.04
N ASN A 60 -1.79 -10.85 -20.78
CA ASN A 60 -1.15 -10.22 -21.91
C ASN A 60 -1.94 -10.54 -23.19
N GLY A 61 -2.50 -9.50 -23.80
CA GLY A 61 -3.31 -9.61 -25.03
C GLY A 61 -4.73 -10.15 -24.81
N GLY A 62 -5.51 -10.22 -25.88
CA GLY A 62 -6.91 -10.66 -25.87
C GLY A 62 -7.90 -9.61 -25.37
N ASP A 63 -9.19 -9.95 -25.39
CA ASP A 63 -10.26 -9.05 -24.96
C ASP A 63 -10.15 -8.76 -23.45
N GLY A 64 -9.89 -7.49 -23.12
CA GLY A 64 -9.73 -7.03 -21.74
C GLY A 64 -8.38 -7.28 -21.09
N GLY A 65 -7.39 -7.78 -21.85
CA GLY A 65 -6.00 -7.89 -21.40
C GLY A 65 -5.20 -6.59 -21.64
N PHE A 66 -4.00 -6.56 -21.09
CA PHE A 66 -3.03 -5.50 -21.33
C PHE A 66 -2.20 -5.82 -22.57
N ASP A 67 -1.98 -4.84 -23.44
CA ASP A 67 -1.03 -5.01 -24.55
C ASP A 67 0.40 -4.67 -24.09
N LEU A 68 1.00 -5.60 -23.37
CA LEU A 68 2.35 -5.44 -22.83
C LEU A 68 3.42 -5.39 -23.94
N LYS A 69 3.13 -5.99 -25.11
CA LYS A 69 4.04 -5.92 -26.25
C LYS A 69 4.07 -4.51 -26.84
N LEU A 70 2.90 -3.92 -27.07
CA LEU A 70 2.79 -2.53 -27.51
C LEU A 70 3.47 -1.59 -26.51
N GLU A 71 3.23 -1.75 -25.22
CA GLU A 71 3.87 -0.90 -24.19
C GLU A 71 5.40 -1.03 -24.21
N ALA A 72 5.93 -2.23 -24.42
CA ALA A 72 7.37 -2.43 -24.54
C ALA A 72 7.94 -1.75 -25.79
N GLU A 73 7.25 -1.84 -26.94
CA GLU A 73 7.63 -1.17 -28.17
C GLU A 73 7.57 0.36 -28.03
N LEU A 74 6.51 0.87 -27.39
CA LEU A 74 6.35 2.33 -27.15
C LEU A 74 7.39 2.88 -26.15
N ALA A 75 7.88 2.06 -25.22
CA ALA A 75 8.91 2.47 -24.27
C ALA A 75 10.28 2.75 -24.94
N GLU A 76 10.50 2.25 -26.16
CA GLU A 76 11.70 2.52 -26.94
C GLU A 76 11.63 3.84 -27.70
N LEU A 77 10.44 4.46 -27.79
CA LEU A 77 10.21 5.71 -28.50
C LEU A 77 10.31 6.93 -27.56
N PRO A 78 10.64 8.11 -28.10
CA PRO A 78 10.46 9.36 -27.37
C PRO A 78 9.00 9.51 -26.89
N PRO A 79 8.76 10.09 -25.69
CA PRO A 79 7.41 10.18 -25.11
C PRO A 79 6.36 10.86 -26.04
N GLU A 80 6.79 11.84 -26.82
CA GLU A 80 5.92 12.57 -27.76
C GLU A 80 5.50 11.71 -28.96
N GLU A 81 6.39 10.83 -29.43
CA GLU A 81 6.08 9.87 -30.48
C GLU A 81 5.23 8.73 -29.97
N ALA A 82 5.58 8.16 -28.80
CA ALA A 82 4.80 7.11 -28.15
C ALA A 82 3.34 7.52 -27.92
N ALA A 83 3.10 8.78 -27.54
CA ALA A 83 1.76 9.32 -27.32
C ALA A 83 0.87 9.31 -28.56
N GLN A 84 1.43 9.36 -29.77
CA GLN A 84 0.69 9.35 -31.04
C GLN A 84 0.14 7.96 -31.40
N PHE A 85 0.80 6.92 -30.90
CA PHE A 85 0.43 5.52 -31.16
C PHE A 85 -0.43 4.91 -30.02
N ARG A 86 -0.61 5.65 -28.93
CA ARG A 86 -1.32 5.15 -27.76
C ARG A 86 -2.79 5.54 -27.80
N GLU A 87 -3.67 4.54 -27.89
CA GLU A 87 -5.12 4.70 -27.77
C GLU A 87 -5.51 4.48 -26.29
N GLY A 88 -5.70 5.56 -25.54
CA GLY A 88 -6.09 5.50 -24.12
C GLY A 88 -4.92 5.58 -23.13
N PRO A 89 -5.16 5.29 -21.83
CA PRO A 89 -4.13 5.30 -20.82
C PRO A 89 -3.12 4.17 -21.04
N ALA A 90 -1.87 4.38 -20.61
CA ALA A 90 -0.84 3.35 -20.68
C ALA A 90 -1.28 2.09 -19.94
N SER A 91 -1.18 0.93 -20.58
CA SER A 91 -1.47 -0.36 -19.94
C SER A 91 -0.60 -0.58 -18.71
N PHE A 92 0.65 -0.12 -18.75
CA PHE A 92 1.57 -0.17 -17.63
C PHE A 92 1.10 0.67 -16.43
N ASP A 93 0.59 1.88 -16.66
CA ASP A 93 0.03 2.73 -15.59
C ASP A 93 -1.20 2.08 -14.95
N ALA A 94 -2.03 1.40 -15.73
CA ALA A 94 -3.17 0.65 -15.22
C ALA A 94 -2.74 -0.54 -14.35
N VAL A 95 -1.67 -1.25 -14.73
CA VAL A 95 -1.08 -2.33 -13.91
C VAL A 95 -0.54 -1.76 -12.60
N LEU A 96 0.21 -0.64 -12.64
CA LEU A 96 0.73 0.02 -11.44
C LEU A 96 -0.40 0.48 -10.52
N ALA A 97 -1.45 1.10 -11.07
CA ALA A 97 -2.61 1.52 -10.28
C ALA A 97 -3.29 0.33 -9.59
N SER A 98 -3.49 -0.77 -10.32
CA SER A 98 -4.04 -2.02 -9.77
C SER A 98 -3.14 -2.63 -8.68
N LEU A 99 -1.82 -2.56 -8.83
CA LEU A 99 -0.86 -2.96 -7.80
C LEU A 99 -1.03 -2.14 -6.52
N PHE A 100 -1.04 -0.81 -6.63
CA PHE A 100 -1.23 0.08 -5.49
C PHE A 100 -2.54 -0.19 -4.76
N GLU A 101 -3.63 -0.37 -5.51
CA GLU A 101 -4.94 -0.67 -4.95
C GLU A 101 -4.96 -2.02 -4.24
N THR A 102 -4.39 -3.05 -4.86
CA THR A 102 -4.40 -4.42 -4.33
C THR A 102 -3.57 -4.57 -3.07
N VAL A 103 -2.44 -3.86 -2.96
CA VAL A 103 -1.64 -3.85 -1.72
C VAL A 103 -2.15 -2.83 -0.69
N GLY A 104 -3.25 -2.14 -1.00
CA GLY A 104 -3.89 -1.19 -0.10
C GLY A 104 -3.04 0.05 0.16
N LEU A 105 -2.26 0.50 -0.81
CA LEU A 105 -1.44 1.71 -0.70
C LEU A 105 -2.21 2.93 -1.18
N ILE A 106 -1.98 4.05 -0.51
CA ILE A 106 -2.39 5.38 -0.94
C ILE A 106 -1.18 6.30 -0.99
N THR A 107 -1.28 7.36 -1.77
CA THR A 107 -0.26 8.40 -1.85
C THR A 107 -0.79 9.68 -1.23
N PHE A 108 0.01 10.29 -0.37
CA PHE A 108 -0.21 11.67 0.07
C PHE A 108 1.00 12.54 -0.29
N PHE A 109 0.77 13.83 -0.34
CA PHE A 109 1.80 14.81 -0.70
C PHE A 109 2.06 15.75 0.47
N THR A 110 3.33 16.11 0.66
CA THR A 110 3.70 17.25 1.48
C THR A 110 4.15 18.37 0.55
N GLY A 111 3.63 19.57 0.77
CA GLY A 111 4.01 20.75 0.02
C GLY A 111 4.50 21.84 0.95
N GLY A 112 5.67 22.39 0.67
CA GLY A 112 6.27 23.54 1.33
C GLY A 112 6.92 24.45 0.30
N ASP A 113 7.48 25.57 0.76
CA ASP A 113 8.11 26.58 -0.12
C ASP A 113 9.36 26.04 -0.84
N LYS A 114 9.96 25.00 -0.31
CA LYS A 114 11.22 24.43 -0.82
C LYS A 114 11.03 23.15 -1.60
N GLU A 115 10.04 22.35 -1.23
CA GLU A 115 9.90 20.98 -1.74
C GLU A 115 8.43 20.56 -1.74
N THR A 116 8.06 19.82 -2.79
CA THR A 116 6.84 19.01 -2.84
C THR A 116 7.25 17.56 -2.98
N ARG A 117 6.75 16.69 -2.09
CA ARG A 117 7.14 15.29 -2.06
C ARG A 117 5.93 14.37 -1.92
N ALA A 118 5.96 13.26 -2.65
CA ALA A 118 5.00 12.18 -2.51
C ALA A 118 5.49 11.16 -1.47
N TRP A 119 4.55 10.64 -0.69
CA TRP A 119 4.77 9.65 0.34
C TRP A 119 3.75 8.54 0.20
N THR A 120 4.13 7.34 0.57
CA THR A 120 3.25 6.17 0.55
C THR A 120 2.74 5.88 1.96
N LEU A 121 1.45 5.55 2.06
CA LEU A 121 0.76 5.19 3.28
C LEU A 121 -0.13 3.99 3.01
N ARG A 122 -0.41 3.15 4.00
CA ARG A 122 -1.41 2.11 3.86
C ARG A 122 -2.80 2.70 4.06
N LYS A 123 -3.77 2.21 3.30
CA LYS A 123 -5.17 2.60 3.45
C LYS A 123 -5.67 2.21 4.84
N GLY A 124 -6.18 3.20 5.58
CA GLY A 124 -6.64 3.02 6.96
C GLY A 124 -5.61 3.39 8.04
N GLU A 125 -4.37 3.71 7.65
CA GLU A 125 -3.41 4.35 8.55
C GLU A 125 -3.79 5.82 8.78
N SER A 126 -3.40 6.33 9.94
CA SER A 126 -3.79 7.64 10.44
C SER A 126 -2.87 8.78 9.99
N ALA A 127 -3.28 10.02 10.25
CA ALA A 127 -2.42 11.20 10.04
C ALA A 127 -1.15 11.15 10.91
N LEU A 128 -1.19 10.50 12.07
CA LEU A 128 0.00 10.27 12.89
C LEU A 128 0.98 9.31 12.20
N ASP A 129 0.47 8.25 11.56
CA ASP A 129 1.30 7.32 10.79
C ASP A 129 1.90 8.01 9.56
N ALA A 130 1.13 8.87 8.90
CA ALA A 130 1.63 9.71 7.82
C ALA A 130 2.76 10.64 8.30
N ALA A 131 2.62 11.24 9.48
CA ALA A 131 3.68 12.06 10.07
C ALA A 131 4.93 11.24 10.39
N ALA A 132 4.76 9.98 10.86
CA ALA A 132 5.87 9.06 11.13
C ALA A 132 6.58 8.61 9.84
N ALA A 133 5.84 8.44 8.75
CA ALA A 133 6.43 8.13 7.43
C ALA A 133 7.32 9.27 6.91
N ILE A 134 7.01 10.54 7.27
CA ILE A 134 7.86 11.69 6.92
C ILE A 134 9.11 11.72 7.81
N HIS A 135 8.92 11.74 9.13
CA HIS A 135 10.01 11.75 10.10
C HIS A 135 9.50 11.48 11.52
N THR A 136 10.27 10.73 12.31
CA THR A 136 9.91 10.38 13.70
C THR A 136 9.72 11.59 14.61
N ASP A 137 10.46 12.67 14.40
CA ASP A 137 10.32 13.89 15.20
C ASP A 137 9.02 14.65 14.86
N ILE A 138 8.56 14.59 13.61
CA ILE A 138 7.26 15.15 13.21
C ILE A 138 6.15 14.36 13.90
N ALA A 139 6.22 13.04 13.92
CA ALA A 139 5.26 12.20 14.61
C ALA A 139 5.22 12.48 16.12
N ARG A 140 6.39 12.63 16.76
CA ARG A 140 6.49 12.97 18.19
C ARG A 140 5.81 14.28 18.56
N GLY A 141 5.98 15.30 17.72
CA GLY A 141 5.41 16.62 17.90
C GLY A 141 4.02 16.80 17.28
N PHE A 142 3.46 15.74 16.67
CA PHE A 142 2.22 15.85 15.90
C PHE A 142 1.02 16.17 16.81
N ILE A 143 0.34 17.25 16.48
CA ILE A 143 -0.92 17.64 17.13
C ILE A 143 -2.06 17.58 16.10
N ARG A 144 -1.86 18.20 14.96
CA ARG A 144 -2.82 18.32 13.86
C ARG A 144 -2.12 18.71 12.57
N CYS A 145 -2.78 18.44 11.44
CA CYS A 145 -2.30 18.83 10.12
C CYS A 145 -3.40 19.54 9.31
N GLU A 146 -2.98 20.33 8.35
CA GLU A 146 -3.84 20.91 7.34
C GLU A 146 -3.89 19.97 6.14
N VAL A 147 -5.10 19.60 5.71
CA VAL A 147 -5.34 18.67 4.61
C VAL A 147 -6.17 19.35 3.53
N ILE A 148 -5.72 19.23 2.30
CA ILE A 148 -6.43 19.69 1.09
C ILE A 148 -6.43 18.52 0.09
N ASN A 149 -7.55 18.29 -0.56
CA ASN A 149 -7.56 17.36 -1.68
C ASN A 149 -6.64 17.90 -2.79
N TRP A 150 -5.77 17.08 -3.34
CA TRP A 150 -4.78 17.52 -4.31
C TRP A 150 -5.41 18.10 -5.59
N ARG A 151 -6.57 17.57 -6.04
CA ARG A 151 -7.30 18.10 -7.20
C ARG A 151 -7.83 19.50 -6.93
N ASP A 152 -8.41 19.68 -5.75
CA ASP A 152 -8.92 20.99 -5.31
C ASP A 152 -7.79 22.01 -5.18
N LEU A 153 -6.61 21.58 -4.72
CA LEU A 153 -5.43 22.43 -4.63
C LEU A 153 -4.93 22.85 -6.01
N VAL A 154 -4.86 21.92 -6.96
CA VAL A 154 -4.46 22.20 -8.36
C VAL A 154 -5.44 23.16 -9.01
N GLU A 155 -6.76 22.95 -8.84
CA GLU A 155 -7.80 23.82 -9.38
C GLU A 155 -7.76 25.23 -8.74
N ALA A 156 -7.50 25.31 -7.43
CA ALA A 156 -7.35 26.59 -6.76
C ALA A 156 -6.07 27.33 -7.16
N GLY A 157 -5.06 26.63 -7.64
CA GLY A 157 -3.78 27.21 -8.09
C GLY A 157 -2.83 27.63 -6.95
N SER A 158 -3.31 27.71 -5.71
CA SER A 158 -2.47 27.99 -4.54
C SER A 158 -3.14 27.57 -3.24
N ARG A 159 -2.32 27.33 -2.18
CA ARG A 159 -2.82 27.06 -0.82
C ARG A 159 -3.67 28.19 -0.27
N ALA A 160 -3.26 29.44 -0.50
CA ALA A 160 -4.00 30.61 -0.04
C ALA A 160 -5.40 30.68 -0.66
N GLU A 161 -5.51 30.40 -1.95
CA GLU A 161 -6.80 30.37 -2.64
C GLU A 161 -7.66 29.18 -2.20
N ALA A 162 -7.06 27.98 -2.01
CA ALA A 162 -7.75 26.82 -1.48
C ALA A 162 -8.32 27.10 -0.07
N ALA A 163 -7.54 27.74 0.81
CA ALA A 163 -7.99 28.15 2.13
C ALA A 163 -9.14 29.18 2.06
N ARG A 164 -9.04 30.17 1.17
CA ARG A 164 -10.10 31.17 0.95
C ARG A 164 -11.41 30.54 0.47
N ARG A 165 -11.32 29.48 -0.33
CA ARG A 165 -12.48 28.69 -0.80
C ARG A 165 -13.01 27.70 0.25
N GLY A 166 -12.38 27.59 1.42
CA GLY A 166 -12.79 26.66 2.47
C GLY A 166 -12.48 25.19 2.16
N LEU A 167 -11.55 24.91 1.26
CA LEU A 167 -11.15 23.57 0.84
C LEU A 167 -10.08 22.95 1.77
N GLN A 168 -9.53 23.77 2.66
CA GLN A 168 -8.56 23.36 3.67
C GLN A 168 -9.27 22.89 4.92
N ARG A 169 -8.92 21.69 5.39
CA ARG A 169 -9.42 21.09 6.63
C ARG A 169 -8.30 20.96 7.64
N LEU A 170 -8.66 21.01 8.91
CA LEU A 170 -7.73 20.80 10.01
C LEU A 170 -8.07 19.47 10.67
N GLU A 171 -7.15 18.52 10.60
CA GLU A 171 -7.36 17.15 11.02
C GLU A 171 -6.42 16.75 12.17
N GLY A 172 -6.93 15.90 13.06
CA GLY A 172 -6.20 15.40 14.23
C GLY A 172 -5.40 14.13 13.94
N LYS A 173 -4.94 13.48 15.02
CA LYS A 173 -4.08 12.29 14.97
C LYS A 173 -4.76 11.08 14.32
N ASP A 174 -6.04 10.94 14.54
CA ASP A 174 -6.83 9.75 14.17
C ASP A 174 -7.54 9.88 12.81
N TYR A 175 -7.22 10.95 12.06
CA TYR A 175 -7.76 11.17 10.73
C TYR A 175 -7.29 10.13 9.73
#